data_303494ec0f011f997d17c4066f30a5fa
#
_entry.id   303494ec0f011f997d17c4066f30a5fa
#
_cell.length_a   1.000
_cell.length_b   1.000
_cell.length_c   1.000
_cell.angle_alpha   90.00
_cell.angle_beta   90.00
_cell.angle_gamma   90.00
#
_symmetry.space_group_name_H-M   'P 1'
#
loop_
_entity.id
_entity.type
_entity.pdbx_description
1 polymer ?
#
loop_
_entity_poly.entity_id
_entity_poly.type
_entity_poly.pdbx_seq_one_letter_code
_entity_poly.pdbx_strand_id
1 'polypeptide(L)'
;MVRTASTPVNESLGSPEHIPLAQEVKPGETIEIKVDLVAPQQDGQYTVYYELRDGAGLSVLNSQIWVTITVGNIPVSTSGEYGVSAQLLSAYMDHSEFKVDFCMQLPDERQWYPENVLLLVNHQQYAPVASRIDPIGATTANKCFSFSFPVSIASGSTYQLSIGKVELPPEVHQAENCARAQTILRAAYPGLDFNCAGPGFWYTHLVLPSDMTEEQADQLILDAMSSSIYGPWSLSGMTP
;
A
#
# COMPACT_ATOMS: atom_id res chain seq x y z
N MET A 1 28.06 -4.31 -8.20
CA MET A 1 26.72 -3.94 -7.78
C MET A 1 26.63 -2.42 -7.66
N VAL A 2 25.56 -1.82 -8.09
CA VAL A 2 25.37 -0.35 -8.12
C VAL A 2 24.11 -0.01 -7.33
N ARG A 3 24.17 1.02 -6.48
CA ARG A 3 22.99 1.55 -5.82
C ARG A 3 22.16 2.35 -6.83
N THR A 4 20.85 2.03 -6.95
CA THR A 4 19.97 2.63 -7.95
C THR A 4 18.98 3.60 -7.36
N ALA A 5 18.56 3.39 -6.12
CA ALA A 5 17.58 4.22 -5.45
C ALA A 5 17.68 4.10 -3.92
N SER A 6 16.97 4.97 -3.22
CA SER A 6 16.74 4.88 -1.77
C SER A 6 15.38 5.45 -1.41
N THR A 7 14.86 4.99 -0.27
CA THR A 7 13.65 5.54 0.37
C THR A 7 13.96 5.79 1.84
N PRO A 8 13.87 7.02 2.34
CA PRO A 8 13.59 8.27 1.60
C PRO A 8 14.64 8.57 0.51
N VAL A 9 14.25 9.36 -0.47
CA VAL A 9 15.15 9.76 -1.58
C VAL A 9 16.41 10.44 -1.01
N ASN A 10 17.58 10.08 -1.55
CA ASN A 10 18.90 10.53 -1.12
C ASN A 10 19.41 9.97 0.22
N GLU A 11 18.65 9.12 0.91
CA GLU A 11 19.15 8.43 2.10
C GLU A 11 19.94 7.18 1.70
N SER A 12 21.24 7.30 1.68
CA SER A 12 22.12 6.22 1.21
C SER A 12 22.46 5.18 2.27
N LEU A 13 22.07 5.40 3.52
CA LEU A 13 22.51 4.60 4.67
C LEU A 13 24.05 4.49 4.77
N GLY A 14 24.78 5.51 4.31
CA GLY A 14 26.25 5.47 4.26
C GLY A 14 26.80 4.48 3.22
N SER A 15 25.95 3.81 2.45
CA SER A 15 26.36 2.82 1.47
C SER A 15 27.06 3.48 0.27
N PRO A 16 28.14 2.89 -0.24
CA PRO A 16 28.78 3.38 -1.47
C PRO A 16 27.84 3.23 -2.67
N GLU A 17 28.00 4.10 -3.66
CA GLU A 17 27.22 4.03 -4.91
C GLU A 17 27.60 2.79 -5.74
N HIS A 18 28.87 2.41 -5.71
CA HIS A 18 29.38 1.25 -6.42
C HIS A 18 30.02 0.27 -5.44
N ILE A 19 29.60 -0.98 -5.50
CA ILE A 19 30.15 -2.07 -4.71
C ILE A 19 30.74 -3.09 -5.69
N PRO A 20 32.06 -3.19 -5.83
CA PRO A 20 32.67 -4.16 -6.69
C PRO A 20 32.44 -5.57 -6.15
N LEU A 21 32.24 -6.53 -7.04
CA LEU A 21 32.28 -7.94 -6.67
C LEU A 21 33.73 -8.37 -6.50
N ALA A 22 33.97 -9.16 -5.46
CA ALA A 22 35.34 -9.61 -5.15
C ALA A 22 35.92 -10.55 -6.20
N GLN A 23 35.05 -11.19 -6.98
CA GLN A 23 35.43 -12.16 -8.02
C GLN A 23 34.38 -12.23 -9.11
N GLU A 24 34.72 -12.83 -10.23
CA GLU A 24 33.79 -13.22 -11.26
C GLU A 24 32.86 -14.33 -10.75
N VAL A 25 31.57 -14.24 -11.05
CA VAL A 25 30.53 -15.21 -10.63
C VAL A 25 29.99 -15.90 -11.88
N LYS A 26 30.18 -17.21 -11.98
CA LYS A 26 29.66 -18.02 -13.07
C LYS A 26 28.21 -18.45 -12.85
N PRO A 27 27.51 -18.83 -13.90
CA PRO A 27 26.15 -19.36 -13.75
C PRO A 27 26.10 -20.53 -12.76
N GLY A 28 25.21 -20.44 -11.77
CA GLY A 28 25.03 -21.44 -10.72
C GLY A 28 25.96 -21.27 -9.50
N GLU A 29 26.87 -20.31 -9.51
CA GLU A 29 27.71 -19.98 -8.35
C GLU A 29 27.01 -18.97 -7.44
N THR A 30 27.32 -19.06 -6.14
CA THR A 30 26.83 -18.13 -5.10
C THR A 30 28.00 -17.30 -4.59
N ILE A 31 27.76 -16.01 -4.40
CA ILE A 31 28.72 -15.08 -3.80
C ILE A 31 28.09 -14.37 -2.62
N GLU A 32 28.83 -14.16 -1.55
CA GLU A 32 28.46 -13.31 -0.43
C GLU A 32 28.91 -11.87 -0.71
N ILE A 33 27.97 -10.90 -0.60
CA ILE A 33 28.25 -9.49 -0.75
C ILE A 33 28.02 -8.83 0.61
N LYS A 34 29.06 -8.20 1.16
CA LYS A 34 28.99 -7.45 2.42
C LYS A 34 28.88 -5.96 2.12
N VAL A 35 27.90 -5.31 2.73
CA VAL A 35 27.69 -3.88 2.63
C VAL A 35 27.57 -3.31 4.04
N ASP A 36 28.44 -2.39 4.39
CA ASP A 36 28.35 -1.65 5.65
C ASP A 36 27.31 -0.55 5.49
N LEU A 37 26.32 -0.54 6.38
CA LEU A 37 25.26 0.45 6.42
C LEU A 37 25.28 1.20 7.75
N VAL A 38 24.97 2.48 7.68
CA VAL A 38 24.85 3.35 8.86
C VAL A 38 23.38 3.68 9.09
N ALA A 39 22.85 3.32 10.25
CA ALA A 39 21.50 3.66 10.62
C ALA A 39 21.37 5.18 10.79
N PRO A 40 20.39 5.85 10.17
CA PRO A 40 20.04 7.23 10.43
C PRO A 40 19.71 7.46 11.93
N GLN A 41 19.82 8.70 12.38
CA GLN A 41 19.47 9.03 13.77
C GLN A 41 17.97 9.26 13.96
N GLN A 42 17.25 9.47 12.89
CA GLN A 42 15.82 9.76 12.91
C GLN A 42 15.02 8.45 12.84
N ASP A 43 13.94 8.39 13.60
CA ASP A 43 13.01 7.27 13.54
C ASP A 43 12.38 7.17 12.14
N GLY A 44 12.32 5.96 11.61
CA GLY A 44 11.80 5.72 10.27
C GLY A 44 12.19 4.36 9.73
N GLN A 45 11.65 4.05 8.56
CA GLN A 45 12.11 2.93 7.77
C GLN A 45 12.87 3.43 6.55
N TYR A 46 14.03 2.83 6.31
CA TYR A 46 14.98 3.26 5.29
C TYR A 46 15.32 2.08 4.40
N THR A 47 15.18 2.26 3.10
CA THR A 47 15.45 1.20 2.13
C THR A 47 16.45 1.69 1.10
N VAL A 48 17.46 0.92 0.81
CA VAL A 48 18.40 1.13 -0.32
C VAL A 48 18.28 -0.02 -1.31
N TYR A 49 18.32 0.33 -2.57
CA TYR A 49 18.14 -0.57 -3.69
C TYR A 49 19.43 -0.66 -4.49
N TYR A 50 19.77 -1.86 -4.88
CA TYR A 50 20.93 -2.17 -5.68
C TYR A 50 20.54 -3.01 -6.87
N GLU A 51 21.35 -2.93 -7.92
CA GLU A 51 21.27 -3.84 -9.06
C GLU A 51 22.66 -4.35 -9.43
N LEU A 52 22.73 -5.55 -9.96
CA LEU A 52 23.97 -6.06 -10.56
C LEU A 52 24.12 -5.48 -11.95
N ARG A 53 25.35 -5.03 -12.27
CA ARG A 53 25.72 -4.61 -13.62
C ARG A 53 26.88 -5.44 -14.10
N ASP A 54 26.89 -5.75 -15.39
CA ASP A 54 27.99 -6.43 -16.03
C ASP A 54 29.20 -5.50 -16.24
N GLY A 55 30.29 -6.03 -16.83
CA GLY A 55 31.48 -5.25 -17.11
C GLY A 55 31.30 -4.12 -18.13
N ALA A 56 30.20 -4.12 -18.89
CA ALA A 56 29.83 -3.04 -19.81
C ALA A 56 28.89 -2.01 -19.15
N GLY A 57 28.52 -2.21 -17.88
CA GLY A 57 27.59 -1.35 -17.13
C GLY A 57 26.11 -1.62 -17.40
N LEU A 58 25.78 -2.68 -18.12
CA LEU A 58 24.37 -3.06 -18.38
C LEU A 58 23.80 -3.81 -17.18
N SER A 59 22.52 -3.53 -16.88
CA SER A 59 21.78 -4.21 -15.81
C SER A 59 21.61 -5.69 -16.12
N VAL A 60 21.92 -6.53 -15.13
CA VAL A 60 21.62 -7.96 -15.20
C VAL A 60 20.15 -8.16 -14.89
N LEU A 61 19.43 -8.88 -15.74
CA LEU A 61 17.99 -9.09 -15.63
C LEU A 61 17.60 -9.67 -14.26
N ASN A 62 16.58 -9.09 -13.64
CA ASN A 62 16.02 -9.50 -12.34
C ASN A 62 17.04 -9.48 -11.19
N SER A 63 18.04 -8.62 -11.24
CA SER A 63 19.10 -8.53 -10.24
C SER A 63 18.87 -7.49 -9.16
N GLN A 64 17.67 -6.95 -9.03
CA GLN A 64 17.37 -5.96 -8.00
C GLN A 64 17.42 -6.60 -6.60
N ILE A 65 18.27 -6.03 -5.75
CA ILE A 65 18.44 -6.41 -4.35
C ILE A 65 18.16 -5.17 -3.51
N TRP A 66 17.57 -5.34 -2.34
CA TRP A 66 17.34 -4.22 -1.43
C TRP A 66 17.61 -4.61 0.01
N VAL A 67 17.91 -3.61 0.81
CA VAL A 67 18.05 -3.74 2.26
C VAL A 67 17.16 -2.69 2.91
N THR A 68 16.32 -3.12 3.83
CA THR A 68 15.50 -2.24 4.63
C THR A 68 15.93 -2.29 6.08
N ILE A 69 16.15 -1.12 6.70
CA ILE A 69 16.39 -0.99 8.13
C ILE A 69 15.32 -0.11 8.76
N THR A 70 14.93 -0.45 9.98
CA THR A 70 13.99 0.32 10.78
C THR A 70 14.73 0.94 11.96
N VAL A 71 14.61 2.25 12.13
CA VAL A 71 15.21 2.99 13.24
C VAL A 71 14.09 3.51 14.14
N GLY A 72 14.25 3.30 15.45
CA GLY A 72 13.30 3.76 16.45
C GLY A 72 12.03 2.91 16.52
N ASN A 73 11.03 3.47 17.19
CA ASN A 73 9.74 2.83 17.39
C ASN A 73 8.72 3.46 16.43
N ILE A 74 8.52 2.82 15.28
CA ILE A 74 7.56 3.31 14.30
C ILE A 74 6.15 3.14 14.85
N PRO A 75 5.34 4.20 14.89
CA PRO A 75 3.97 4.10 15.37
C PRO A 75 3.15 3.08 14.56
N VAL A 76 2.53 2.15 15.26
CA VAL A 76 1.61 1.18 14.66
C VAL A 76 0.22 1.47 15.19
N SER A 77 -0.73 1.63 14.31
CA SER A 77 -2.15 1.70 14.67
C SER A 77 -2.83 0.38 14.34
N THR A 78 -3.53 -0.15 15.31
CA THR A 78 -4.36 -1.33 15.12
C THR A 78 -5.81 -0.97 15.40
N SER A 79 -6.71 -1.36 14.53
CA SER A 79 -8.14 -1.15 14.78
C SER A 79 -8.98 -2.15 14.00
N GLY A 80 -10.17 -2.37 14.51
CA GLY A 80 -11.21 -3.08 13.80
C GLY A 80 -11.07 -4.60 13.76
N GLU A 81 -11.93 -5.16 12.97
CA GLU A 81 -12.05 -6.58 12.73
C GLU A 81 -10.84 -7.10 11.92
N TYR A 82 -10.57 -8.38 12.05
CA TYR A 82 -9.56 -9.13 11.26
C TYR A 82 -8.09 -8.76 11.50
N GLY A 83 -7.76 -8.03 12.58
CA GLY A 83 -6.36 -7.75 12.92
C GLY A 83 -5.60 -6.87 11.92
N VAL A 84 -6.32 -6.05 11.14
CA VAL A 84 -5.70 -5.10 10.21
C VAL A 84 -4.92 -4.05 11.00
N SER A 85 -3.68 -3.83 10.61
CA SER A 85 -2.83 -2.80 11.21
C SER A 85 -2.10 -1.99 10.15
N ALA A 86 -1.69 -0.78 10.49
CA ALA A 86 -0.92 0.09 9.63
C ALA A 86 0.37 0.53 10.34
N GLN A 87 1.45 0.64 9.58
CA GLN A 87 2.76 1.05 10.05
C GLN A 87 3.34 2.10 9.11
N LEU A 88 3.70 3.26 9.67
CA LEU A 88 4.40 4.30 8.92
C LEU A 88 5.81 3.82 8.57
N LEU A 89 6.22 3.99 7.31
CA LEU A 89 7.57 3.70 6.87
C LEU A 89 8.39 4.97 6.76
N SER A 90 7.90 5.91 5.96
CA SER A 90 8.58 7.17 5.72
C SER A 90 7.59 8.28 5.37
N ALA A 91 8.03 9.51 5.57
CA ALA A 91 7.31 10.67 5.07
C ALA A 91 8.32 11.78 4.74
N TYR A 92 8.22 12.32 3.53
CA TYR A 92 9.20 13.26 3.01
C TYR A 92 8.62 14.17 1.95
N MET A 93 9.31 15.28 1.71
CA MET A 93 9.00 16.18 0.60
C MET A 93 9.67 15.68 -0.67
N ASP A 94 8.89 15.57 -1.75
CA ASP A 94 9.38 15.34 -3.11
C ASP A 94 8.90 16.49 -4.00
N HIS A 95 9.78 17.45 -4.26
CA HIS A 95 9.47 18.70 -4.93
C HIS A 95 8.39 19.50 -4.18
N SER A 96 7.17 19.56 -4.71
CA SER A 96 6.03 20.29 -4.14
C SER A 96 5.00 19.38 -3.46
N GLU A 97 5.25 18.08 -3.42
CA GLU A 97 4.33 17.09 -2.86
C GLU A 97 4.92 16.49 -1.58
N PHE A 98 4.05 16.28 -0.61
CA PHE A 98 4.40 15.50 0.57
C PHE A 98 4.03 14.04 0.33
N LYS A 99 5.02 13.16 0.43
CA LYS A 99 4.84 11.71 0.25
C LYS A 99 4.85 11.01 1.58
N VAL A 100 3.95 10.05 1.71
CA VAL A 100 3.86 9.17 2.88
C VAL A 100 3.85 7.73 2.41
N ASP A 101 4.83 6.96 2.88
CA ASP A 101 4.93 5.53 2.65
C ASP A 101 4.54 4.79 3.92
N PHE A 102 3.68 3.82 3.80
CA PHE A 102 3.24 2.99 4.92
C PHE A 102 2.93 1.57 4.47
N CYS A 103 3.02 0.61 5.38
CA CYS A 103 2.58 -0.76 5.14
C CYS A 103 1.35 -1.08 5.98
N MET A 104 0.51 -1.97 5.47
CA MET A 104 -0.62 -2.51 6.19
C MET A 104 -0.53 -4.04 6.23
N GLN A 105 -0.73 -4.59 7.43
CA GLN A 105 -1.07 -5.99 7.57
C GLN A 105 -2.54 -6.13 7.22
N LEU A 106 -2.84 -6.88 6.17
CA LEU A 106 -4.18 -7.09 5.63
C LEU A 106 -4.70 -8.48 6.01
N PRO A 107 -6.00 -8.75 5.90
CA PRO A 107 -6.59 -10.02 6.35
C PRO A 107 -6.06 -11.23 5.59
N ASP A 108 -5.74 -11.05 4.32
CA ASP A 108 -5.28 -12.08 3.41
C ASP A 108 -4.49 -11.50 2.22
N GLU A 109 -4.11 -12.36 1.27
CA GLU A 109 -3.27 -12.04 0.11
C GLU A 109 -3.99 -11.30 -1.02
N ARG A 110 -5.32 -11.15 -0.94
CA ARG A 110 -6.11 -10.50 -1.98
C ARG A 110 -5.71 -9.04 -2.19
N GLN A 111 -6.21 -8.41 -3.25
CA GLN A 111 -5.83 -7.06 -3.63
C GLN A 111 -6.60 -6.00 -2.84
N TRP A 112 -6.46 -6.02 -1.52
CA TRP A 112 -6.96 -4.96 -0.66
C TRP A 112 -6.26 -3.64 -0.95
N TYR A 113 -7.02 -2.55 -0.90
CA TYR A 113 -6.52 -1.21 -1.15
C TYR A 113 -7.01 -0.23 -0.07
N PRO A 114 -6.17 0.67 0.43
CA PRO A 114 -6.58 1.70 1.38
C PRO A 114 -7.41 2.78 0.68
N GLU A 115 -8.55 3.11 1.27
CA GLU A 115 -9.48 4.11 0.81
C GLU A 115 -9.75 5.16 1.90
N ASN A 116 -10.26 6.33 1.47
CA ASN A 116 -10.49 7.47 2.35
C ASN A 116 -9.23 7.87 3.12
N VAL A 117 -8.11 7.94 2.38
CA VAL A 117 -6.83 8.33 2.92
C VAL A 117 -6.75 9.85 2.96
N LEU A 118 -6.52 10.42 4.12
CA LEU A 118 -6.44 11.86 4.36
C LEU A 118 -5.18 12.20 5.15
N LEU A 119 -4.51 13.25 4.75
CA LEU A 119 -3.40 13.84 5.48
C LEU A 119 -3.88 15.09 6.22
N LEU A 120 -3.66 15.15 7.52
CA LEU A 120 -3.92 16.31 8.37
C LEU A 120 -2.61 17.00 8.71
N VAL A 121 -2.51 18.28 8.35
CA VAL A 121 -1.36 19.15 8.68
C VAL A 121 -1.91 20.50 9.15
N ASN A 122 -1.50 20.97 10.31
CA ASN A 122 -1.93 22.26 10.86
C ASN A 122 -3.47 22.44 10.84
N HIS A 123 -4.22 21.40 11.20
CA HIS A 123 -5.70 21.35 11.20
C HIS A 123 -6.36 21.43 9.81
N GLN A 124 -5.58 21.36 8.73
CA GLN A 124 -6.09 21.31 7.36
C GLN A 124 -5.94 19.89 6.80
N GLN A 125 -6.99 19.41 6.14
CA GLN A 125 -7.03 18.09 5.51
C GLN A 125 -6.69 18.19 4.03
N TYR A 126 -5.91 17.21 3.55
CA TYR A 126 -5.51 17.06 2.17
C TYR A 126 -5.84 15.66 1.68
N ALA A 127 -6.52 15.57 0.55
CA ALA A 127 -6.70 14.32 -0.16
C ALA A 127 -5.45 14.01 -1.02
N PRO A 128 -5.11 12.76 -1.24
CA PRO A 128 -4.00 12.39 -2.09
C PRO A 128 -4.30 12.73 -3.56
N VAL A 129 -3.28 13.12 -4.31
CA VAL A 129 -3.34 13.34 -5.77
C VAL A 129 -2.78 12.15 -6.55
N ALA A 130 -2.01 11.30 -5.90
CA ALA A 130 -1.50 10.07 -6.47
C ALA A 130 -1.31 9.01 -5.39
N SER A 131 -1.45 7.75 -5.80
CA SER A 131 -1.17 6.61 -4.96
C SER A 131 -0.51 5.49 -5.77
N ARG A 132 0.30 4.70 -5.10
CA ARG A 132 1.02 3.58 -5.68
C ARG A 132 1.08 2.45 -4.66
N ILE A 133 0.88 1.21 -5.15
CA ILE A 133 1.25 0.02 -4.38
C ILE A 133 2.75 -0.17 -4.60
N ASP A 134 3.50 -0.21 -3.52
CA ASP A 134 4.92 -0.52 -3.61
C ASP A 134 5.09 -2.04 -3.62
N PRO A 135 5.66 -2.63 -4.69
CA PRO A 135 5.92 -4.06 -4.75
C PRO A 135 7.00 -4.51 -3.77
N ILE A 136 7.70 -3.56 -3.15
CA ILE A 136 8.86 -3.82 -2.31
C ILE A 136 8.42 -4.00 -0.86
N GLY A 137 8.76 -5.15 -0.29
CA GLY A 137 8.38 -5.53 1.08
C GLY A 137 6.99 -6.15 1.22
N ALA A 138 6.24 -6.33 0.13
CA ALA A 138 4.98 -7.03 0.15
C ALA A 138 5.20 -8.53 0.34
N THR A 139 5.15 -8.99 1.58
CA THR A 139 4.69 -10.37 1.80
C THR A 139 3.21 -10.41 1.40
N THR A 140 2.69 -11.59 1.12
CA THR A 140 1.35 -11.79 0.59
C THR A 140 0.22 -11.09 1.35
N ALA A 141 0.32 -10.94 2.68
CA ALA A 141 -0.65 -10.25 3.52
C ALA A 141 -0.17 -8.88 4.03
N ASN A 142 1.11 -8.55 3.89
CA ASN A 142 1.65 -7.24 4.26
C ASN A 142 1.96 -6.45 2.98
N LYS A 143 1.20 -5.39 2.71
CA LYS A 143 1.34 -4.56 1.51
C LYS A 143 1.72 -3.15 1.87
N CYS A 144 2.63 -2.59 1.09
CA CYS A 144 3.08 -1.22 1.28
C CYS A 144 2.52 -0.31 0.19
N PHE A 145 2.23 0.92 0.58
CA PHE A 145 1.59 1.93 -0.23
C PHE A 145 2.36 3.23 -0.11
N SER A 146 2.40 3.98 -1.21
CA SER A 146 2.92 5.34 -1.27
C SER A 146 1.80 6.28 -1.71
N PHE A 147 1.57 7.33 -0.94
CA PHE A 147 0.58 8.37 -1.25
C PHE A 147 1.24 9.73 -1.36
N SER A 148 0.89 10.49 -2.40
CA SER A 148 1.36 11.86 -2.61
C SER A 148 0.23 12.86 -2.32
N PHE A 149 0.55 13.90 -1.57
CA PHE A 149 -0.39 14.97 -1.20
C PHE A 149 0.09 16.32 -1.73
N PRO A 150 -0.82 17.15 -2.27
CA PRO A 150 -0.47 18.44 -2.89
C PRO A 150 -0.23 19.53 -1.82
N VAL A 151 0.74 19.28 -0.93
CA VAL A 151 1.06 20.20 0.15
C VAL A 151 2.56 20.23 0.41
N SER A 152 3.09 21.43 0.64
CA SER A 152 4.44 21.62 1.14
C SER A 152 4.39 21.80 2.65
N ILE A 153 5.18 20.98 3.36
CA ILE A 153 5.22 20.98 4.82
C ILE A 153 6.63 21.39 5.25
N ALA A 154 6.70 22.37 6.18
CA ALA A 154 7.98 22.80 6.73
C ALA A 154 8.62 21.69 7.58
N SER A 155 9.96 21.65 7.59
CA SER A 155 10.73 20.78 8.50
C SER A 155 10.30 21.01 9.97
N GLY A 156 10.18 19.91 10.73
CA GLY A 156 9.75 19.93 12.12
C GLY A 156 8.23 20.07 12.33
N SER A 157 7.43 20.10 11.26
CA SER A 157 5.97 20.12 11.38
C SER A 157 5.40 18.74 11.69
N THR A 158 4.37 18.68 12.51
CA THR A 158 3.63 17.44 12.77
C THR A 158 2.58 17.20 11.71
N TYR A 159 2.38 15.94 11.38
CA TYR A 159 1.31 15.51 10.49
C TYR A 159 0.63 14.25 11.03
N GLN A 160 -0.58 13.99 10.55
CA GLN A 160 -1.32 12.76 10.81
C GLN A 160 -1.90 12.24 9.49
N LEU A 161 -1.61 10.99 9.16
CA LEU A 161 -2.26 10.25 8.08
C LEU A 161 -3.41 9.45 8.68
N SER A 162 -4.60 9.58 8.12
CA SER A 162 -5.78 8.78 8.48
C SER A 162 -6.19 7.92 7.29
N ILE A 163 -6.40 6.64 7.53
CA ILE A 163 -6.90 5.67 6.54
C ILE A 163 -8.28 5.24 7.02
N GLY A 164 -9.32 5.58 6.29
CA GLY A 164 -10.71 5.38 6.72
C GLY A 164 -11.19 3.94 6.55
N LYS A 165 -10.77 3.26 5.49
CA LYS A 165 -11.11 1.86 5.23
C LYS A 165 -10.04 1.20 4.35
N VAL A 166 -10.02 -0.12 4.34
CA VAL A 166 -9.42 -0.93 3.28
C VAL A 166 -10.52 -1.65 2.53
N GLU A 167 -10.42 -1.68 1.24
CA GLU A 167 -11.44 -2.24 0.35
C GLU A 167 -10.85 -3.25 -0.61
N LEU A 168 -11.58 -4.32 -0.83
CA LEU A 168 -11.34 -5.27 -1.90
C LEU A 168 -12.29 -4.94 -3.05
N PRO A 169 -11.79 -4.45 -4.19
CA PRO A 169 -12.65 -4.08 -5.32
C PRO A 169 -13.55 -5.23 -5.76
N PRO A 170 -14.79 -4.94 -6.15
CA PRO A 170 -15.77 -5.97 -6.50
C PRO A 170 -15.39 -6.77 -7.75
N GLU A 171 -14.57 -6.23 -8.63
CA GLU A 171 -14.07 -6.93 -9.83
C GLU A 171 -13.14 -8.10 -9.48
N VAL A 172 -12.52 -8.05 -8.30
CA VAL A 172 -11.66 -9.12 -7.79
C VAL A 172 -12.54 -10.20 -7.18
N HIS A 173 -12.50 -11.42 -7.71
CA HIS A 173 -13.36 -12.55 -7.29
C HIS A 173 -14.86 -12.29 -7.48
N GLN A 174 -15.23 -11.69 -8.61
CA GLN A 174 -16.59 -11.25 -8.90
C GLN A 174 -17.68 -12.31 -8.64
N ALA A 175 -17.48 -13.55 -9.03
CA ALA A 175 -18.48 -14.60 -8.85
C ALA A 175 -18.73 -14.93 -7.37
N GLU A 176 -17.67 -15.01 -6.57
CA GLU A 176 -17.76 -15.29 -5.14
C GLU A 176 -18.37 -14.10 -4.37
N ASN A 177 -17.95 -12.89 -4.73
CA ASN A 177 -18.48 -11.66 -4.15
C ASN A 177 -19.96 -11.49 -4.46
N CYS A 178 -20.38 -11.77 -5.68
CA CYS A 178 -21.79 -11.71 -6.08
C CYS A 178 -22.64 -12.75 -5.34
N ALA A 179 -22.19 -14.00 -5.22
CA ALA A 179 -22.91 -15.04 -4.49
C ALA A 179 -23.07 -14.69 -3.00
N ARG A 180 -22.04 -14.11 -2.40
CA ARG A 180 -22.11 -13.60 -1.03
C ARG A 180 -23.09 -12.45 -0.91
N ALA A 181 -23.01 -11.44 -1.78
CA ALA A 181 -23.92 -10.30 -1.81
C ALA A 181 -25.38 -10.75 -1.97
N GLN A 182 -25.65 -11.68 -2.87
CA GLN A 182 -26.96 -12.27 -3.09
C GLN A 182 -27.52 -12.92 -1.80
N THR A 183 -26.69 -13.66 -1.09
CA THR A 183 -27.08 -14.29 0.19
C THR A 183 -27.42 -13.24 1.27
N ILE A 184 -26.57 -12.24 1.42
CA ILE A 184 -26.73 -11.18 2.42
C ILE A 184 -27.95 -10.32 2.11
N LEU A 185 -28.09 -9.88 0.86
CA LEU A 185 -29.15 -8.95 0.47
C LEU A 185 -30.54 -9.59 0.45
N ARG A 186 -30.66 -10.85 0.04
CA ARG A 186 -31.93 -11.59 0.16
C ARG A 186 -32.41 -11.73 1.59
N ALA A 187 -31.48 -11.89 2.55
CA ALA A 187 -31.84 -11.97 3.96
C ALA A 187 -32.21 -10.61 4.55
N ALA A 188 -31.55 -9.54 4.14
CA ALA A 188 -31.75 -8.18 4.67
C ALA A 188 -32.94 -7.45 4.02
N TYR A 189 -33.22 -7.69 2.75
CA TYR A 189 -34.23 -7.00 1.94
C TYR A 189 -35.15 -8.02 1.25
N PRO A 190 -36.21 -8.49 1.94
CA PRO A 190 -37.17 -9.42 1.35
C PRO A 190 -37.78 -8.85 0.06
N GLY A 191 -37.70 -9.58 -1.04
CA GLY A 191 -38.15 -9.14 -2.36
C GLY A 191 -37.07 -8.54 -3.26
N LEU A 192 -35.87 -8.25 -2.74
CA LEU A 192 -34.71 -7.95 -3.59
C LEU A 192 -34.09 -9.25 -4.07
N ASP A 193 -34.01 -9.41 -5.39
CA ASP A 193 -33.37 -10.56 -6.01
C ASP A 193 -32.63 -10.17 -7.28
N PHE A 194 -31.55 -10.87 -7.59
CA PHE A 194 -30.74 -10.69 -8.79
C PHE A 194 -29.93 -11.96 -9.08
N ASN A 195 -29.48 -12.11 -10.30
CA ASN A 195 -28.60 -13.21 -10.69
C ASN A 195 -27.18 -12.69 -10.91
N CYS A 196 -26.18 -13.45 -10.48
CA CYS A 196 -24.80 -13.14 -10.76
C CYS A 196 -24.50 -13.30 -12.24
N ALA A 197 -23.87 -12.31 -12.83
CA ALA A 197 -23.50 -12.29 -14.25
C ALA A 197 -22.03 -12.73 -14.44
N GLY A 198 -21.70 -13.07 -15.68
CA GLY A 198 -20.31 -13.38 -16.07
C GLY A 198 -19.41 -12.13 -16.13
N PRO A 199 -18.17 -12.29 -16.60
CA PRO A 199 -17.20 -11.21 -16.67
C PRO A 199 -17.72 -9.98 -17.41
N GLY A 200 -17.55 -8.81 -16.83
CA GLY A 200 -17.96 -7.51 -17.38
C GLY A 200 -19.35 -7.04 -17.00
N PHE A 201 -20.14 -7.87 -16.32
CA PHE A 201 -21.42 -7.48 -15.73
C PHE A 201 -21.46 -7.95 -14.28
N TRP A 202 -22.06 -7.14 -13.42
CA TRP A 202 -22.09 -7.40 -11.99
C TRP A 202 -23.23 -8.36 -11.64
N TYR A 203 -24.42 -8.11 -12.21
CA TYR A 203 -25.61 -8.92 -12.01
C TYR A 203 -26.60 -8.77 -13.19
N THR A 204 -27.61 -9.62 -13.22
CA THR A 204 -28.71 -9.60 -14.17
C THR A 204 -30.04 -9.91 -13.46
N HIS A 205 -31.16 -9.70 -14.12
CA HIS A 205 -32.48 -10.03 -13.61
C HIS A 205 -32.81 -9.42 -12.24
N LEU A 206 -32.60 -8.11 -12.13
CA LEU A 206 -32.92 -7.38 -10.91
C LEU A 206 -34.43 -7.39 -10.64
N VAL A 207 -34.82 -7.87 -9.45
CA VAL A 207 -36.19 -7.79 -8.91
C VAL A 207 -36.13 -6.86 -7.70
N LEU A 208 -37.02 -5.86 -7.69
CA LEU A 208 -37.01 -4.83 -6.66
C LEU A 208 -38.21 -4.99 -5.71
N PRO A 209 -38.02 -4.78 -4.40
CA PRO A 209 -39.10 -4.47 -3.48
C PRO A 209 -39.84 -3.20 -3.95
N SER A 210 -41.14 -3.09 -3.58
CA SER A 210 -42.00 -1.99 -4.03
C SER A 210 -41.59 -0.60 -3.52
N ASP A 211 -40.76 -0.54 -2.51
CA ASP A 211 -40.24 0.66 -1.84
C ASP A 211 -38.75 0.98 -2.13
N MET A 212 -38.18 0.28 -3.08
CA MET A 212 -36.76 0.44 -3.46
C MET A 212 -36.64 0.87 -4.93
N THR A 213 -35.77 1.83 -5.18
CA THR A 213 -35.38 2.24 -6.55
C THR A 213 -34.23 1.38 -7.07
N GLU A 214 -34.09 1.32 -8.39
CA GLU A 214 -33.00 0.61 -9.06
C GLU A 214 -31.64 1.15 -8.60
N GLU A 215 -31.48 2.48 -8.50
CA GLU A 215 -30.24 3.12 -8.04
C GLU A 215 -29.87 2.73 -6.60
N GLN A 216 -30.89 2.61 -5.72
CA GLN A 216 -30.66 2.12 -4.36
C GLN A 216 -30.24 0.66 -4.32
N ALA A 217 -30.87 -0.18 -5.16
CA ALA A 217 -30.50 -1.59 -5.27
C ALA A 217 -29.09 -1.76 -5.83
N ASP A 218 -28.73 -1.00 -6.87
CA ASP A 218 -27.40 -0.99 -7.45
C ASP A 218 -26.32 -0.68 -6.40
N GLN A 219 -26.53 0.39 -5.62
CA GLN A 219 -25.61 0.77 -4.56
C GLN A 219 -25.48 -0.32 -3.49
N LEU A 220 -26.59 -0.91 -3.05
CA LEU A 220 -26.59 -2.00 -2.06
C LEU A 220 -25.86 -3.25 -2.60
N ILE A 221 -26.06 -3.59 -3.88
CA ILE A 221 -25.39 -4.73 -4.51
C ILE A 221 -23.88 -4.47 -4.60
N LEU A 222 -23.48 -3.28 -5.05
CA LEU A 222 -22.08 -2.89 -5.12
C LEU A 222 -21.40 -2.93 -3.74
N ASP A 223 -22.05 -2.36 -2.73
CA ASP A 223 -21.55 -2.36 -1.36
C ASP A 223 -21.42 -3.77 -0.78
N ALA A 224 -22.40 -4.63 -1.04
CA ALA A 224 -22.36 -6.02 -0.59
C ALA A 224 -21.38 -6.91 -1.37
N MET A 225 -21.11 -6.58 -2.64
CA MET A 225 -20.07 -7.25 -3.44
C MET A 225 -18.66 -6.81 -3.03
N SER A 226 -18.52 -5.59 -2.56
CA SER A 226 -17.27 -5.10 -2.00
C SER A 226 -17.02 -5.74 -0.64
N SER A 227 -15.76 -5.94 -0.31
CA SER A 227 -15.36 -6.26 1.06
C SER A 227 -14.66 -5.06 1.61
N SER A 228 -15.22 -4.45 2.65
CA SER A 228 -14.61 -3.29 3.31
C SER A 228 -14.36 -3.59 4.78
N ILE A 229 -13.20 -3.20 5.27
CA ILE A 229 -12.87 -3.20 6.69
C ILE A 229 -12.63 -1.75 7.08
N TYR A 230 -13.37 -1.30 8.07
CA TYR A 230 -13.36 0.10 8.47
C TYR A 230 -12.33 0.37 9.56
N GLY A 231 -11.60 1.50 9.40
CA GLY A 231 -10.70 2.08 10.37
C GLY A 231 -11.42 2.98 11.38
N PRO A 232 -10.83 4.09 11.79
CA PRO A 232 -9.61 4.65 11.20
C PRO A 232 -8.31 4.02 11.72
N TRP A 233 -7.32 3.92 10.82
CA TRP A 233 -5.93 3.74 11.21
C TRP A 233 -5.25 5.09 11.11
N SER A 234 -4.61 5.51 12.20
CA SER A 234 -3.98 6.83 12.28
C SER A 234 -2.48 6.68 12.50
N LEU A 235 -1.70 7.25 11.57
CA LEU A 235 -0.26 7.28 11.62
C LEU A 235 0.19 8.74 11.79
N SER A 236 1.01 9.01 12.77
CA SER A 236 1.49 10.37 13.05
C SER A 236 3.00 10.42 12.99
N GLY A 237 3.51 11.54 12.54
CA GLY A 237 4.94 11.79 12.46
C GLY A 237 5.27 13.27 12.47
N MET A 238 6.58 13.53 12.39
CA MET A 238 7.15 14.84 12.21
C MET A 238 7.95 14.85 10.93
N THR A 239 7.85 15.93 10.17
CA THR A 239 8.67 16.10 8.96
C THR A 239 10.13 16.29 9.32
N PRO A 240 11.05 15.67 8.57
CA PRO A 240 12.48 15.82 8.78
C PRO A 240 12.97 17.24 8.60
#